data_c2de57a15cb0bc95969053a11da0df45
#
_entry.id   c2de57a15cb0bc95969053a11da0df45
#
_cell.length_a   1.000
_cell.length_b   1.000
_cell.length_c   1.000
_cell.angle_alpha   90.00
_cell.angle_beta   90.00
_cell.angle_gamma   90.00
#
_symmetry.space_group_name_H-M   'P 1'
#
loop_
_entity.id
_entity.type
_entity.pdbx_description
1 polymer ?
#
loop_
_entity_poly.entity_id
_entity_poly.type
_entity_poly.pdbx_seq_one_letter_code
_entity_poly.pdbx_strand_id
1 'polypeptide(L)'
;PNWGADGGLSKSEIDIMARYLMNEPSAPPEWGMAEMKESWKIIVPVEKRPTKKMNRLDLENLFSVTLRDAGQIALIDGASKEIVEIIDTGYAVHISRISASGRYLFVIGRDGRINLIDLWMEHPNNVAEIKIGMEARSVETSKYHGYEDKYAIAGAYWPPQFVIMDGATLEPKKIVSTRGNTVDTQEYHPEPRVAAIVSSHYKPEFLVNVKETGKVLMVDYSDLENLKITTINAERFLHDGGFDSTGRYFMDAANARDTIVVIDTKESKLVAKVKVSTTPHPGRGANLMHPKYGPVWVTSHLGDEMISLIGTDPVNYPQHAWKVVQELEGQGGGSLFVKTHPKSTNLWVDSPLNPDGAIASSIAVFDVNNLDKEYEVLPIGEWSGISEGVKRVVQGEYNKEGTEIWFSVWNGAKQTSAIVVVNDKTRKLVKVIKDKRLVTPTGKFNVRNTKDDVY
;
A
#
# COMPACT_ATOMS: atom_id res chain seq x y z
N PRO A 1 -11.78 -12.14 4.41
CA PRO A 1 -12.06 -13.57 4.40
C PRO A 1 -10.85 -14.29 4.94
N ASN A 2 -11.06 -15.13 5.95
CA ASN A 2 -10.02 -16.03 6.44
C ASN A 2 -9.72 -17.09 5.36
N TRP A 3 -8.69 -16.87 4.60
CA TRP A 3 -8.09 -17.88 3.73
C TRP A 3 -7.17 -18.78 4.58
N GLY A 4 -7.69 -19.32 5.67
CA GLY A 4 -6.98 -20.27 6.54
C GLY A 4 -7.61 -21.65 6.40
N ALA A 5 -6.82 -22.68 6.41
CA ALA A 5 -7.16 -24.04 6.08
C ALA A 5 -8.29 -24.73 6.90
N ASP A 6 -8.89 -24.05 7.88
CA ASP A 6 -9.91 -24.63 8.76
C ASP A 6 -11.23 -23.84 8.81
N GLY A 7 -11.49 -22.93 7.85
CA GLY A 7 -12.64 -22.04 7.87
C GLY A 7 -13.45 -22.03 6.57
N GLY A 8 -13.57 -23.13 5.87
CA GLY A 8 -14.50 -23.28 4.75
C GLY A 8 -15.95 -23.15 5.24
N LEU A 9 -16.80 -22.44 4.46
CA LEU A 9 -18.23 -22.40 4.74
C LEU A 9 -18.79 -23.82 4.80
N SER A 10 -19.63 -24.10 5.76
CA SER A 10 -20.40 -25.34 5.84
C SER A 10 -21.34 -25.45 4.65
N LYS A 11 -21.77 -26.65 4.30
CA LYS A 11 -22.75 -26.87 3.24
C LYS A 11 -24.02 -26.02 3.43
N SER A 12 -24.50 -25.90 4.67
CA SER A 12 -25.68 -25.08 5.00
C SER A 12 -25.43 -23.60 4.78
N GLU A 13 -24.25 -23.08 5.09
CA GLU A 13 -23.89 -21.67 4.83
C GLU A 13 -23.77 -21.42 3.32
N ILE A 14 -23.20 -22.35 2.57
CA ILE A 14 -23.15 -22.28 1.09
C ILE A 14 -24.56 -22.27 0.51
N ASP A 15 -25.45 -23.15 0.99
CA ASP A 15 -26.83 -23.22 0.52
C ASP A 15 -27.61 -21.94 0.86
N ILE A 16 -27.39 -21.35 2.02
CA ILE A 16 -28.01 -20.07 2.42
C ILE A 16 -27.51 -18.95 1.51
N MET A 17 -26.20 -18.84 1.31
CA MET A 17 -25.61 -17.85 0.42
C MET A 17 -26.12 -18.00 -1.04
N ALA A 18 -26.16 -19.23 -1.52
CA ALA A 18 -26.65 -19.50 -2.86
C ALA A 18 -28.12 -19.05 -3.02
N ARG A 19 -28.98 -19.37 -2.05
CA ARG A 19 -30.39 -18.92 -2.06
C ARG A 19 -30.52 -17.40 -1.99
N TYR A 20 -29.68 -16.73 -1.18
CA TYR A 20 -29.64 -15.27 -1.10
C TYR A 20 -29.28 -14.64 -2.44
N LEU A 21 -28.23 -15.14 -3.09
CA LEU A 21 -27.77 -14.65 -4.39
C LEU A 21 -28.79 -14.94 -5.52
N MET A 22 -29.49 -16.07 -5.46
CA MET A 22 -30.54 -16.41 -6.44
C MET A 22 -31.79 -15.54 -6.32
N ASN A 23 -32.03 -14.89 -5.19
CA ASN A 23 -33.16 -13.99 -4.96
C ASN A 23 -32.87 -12.54 -5.36
N GLU A 24 -31.84 -12.28 -6.15
CA GLU A 24 -31.46 -10.95 -6.62
C GLU A 24 -31.36 -9.95 -5.46
N PRO A 25 -30.34 -10.06 -4.59
CA PRO A 25 -30.17 -9.17 -3.46
C PRO A 25 -30.17 -7.71 -3.93
N SER A 26 -30.81 -6.83 -3.15
CA SER A 26 -30.82 -5.40 -3.47
C SER A 26 -29.41 -4.85 -3.59
N ALA A 27 -29.18 -3.96 -4.57
CA ALA A 27 -27.92 -3.27 -4.69
C ALA A 27 -27.57 -2.53 -3.38
N PRO A 28 -26.31 -2.53 -2.93
CA PRO A 28 -25.91 -1.74 -1.78
C PRO A 28 -26.25 -0.27 -1.98
N PRO A 29 -26.58 0.47 -0.91
CA PRO A 29 -26.94 1.88 -1.03
C PRO A 29 -25.79 2.69 -1.63
N GLU A 30 -26.12 3.70 -2.42
CA GLU A 30 -25.16 4.71 -2.86
C GLU A 30 -24.68 5.54 -1.64
N TRP A 31 -23.53 6.18 -1.78
CA TRP A 31 -22.93 7.00 -0.74
C TRP A 31 -22.46 8.31 -1.37
N GLY A 32 -23.25 9.33 -1.19
CA GLY A 32 -23.04 10.66 -1.78
C GLY A 32 -22.56 11.70 -0.79
N MET A 33 -22.67 12.98 -1.19
CA MET A 33 -22.21 14.10 -0.39
C MET A 33 -23.00 14.24 0.93
N ALA A 34 -24.29 13.91 0.92
CA ALA A 34 -25.14 14.02 2.12
C ALA A 34 -24.65 13.04 3.20
N GLU A 35 -24.50 11.77 2.85
CA GLU A 35 -24.03 10.71 3.74
C GLU A 35 -22.59 10.98 4.23
N MET A 36 -21.73 11.52 3.35
CA MET A 36 -20.39 11.92 3.73
C MET A 36 -20.39 13.03 4.76
N LYS A 37 -21.20 14.08 4.57
CA LYS A 37 -21.31 15.20 5.51
C LYS A 37 -21.93 14.76 6.86
N GLU A 38 -22.85 13.83 6.85
CA GLU A 38 -23.44 13.26 8.08
C GLU A 38 -22.39 12.47 8.87
N SER A 39 -21.52 11.73 8.17
CA SER A 39 -20.47 10.93 8.80
C SER A 39 -19.21 11.74 9.18
N TRP A 40 -19.06 12.93 8.62
CA TRP A 40 -17.88 13.77 8.83
C TRP A 40 -17.89 14.42 10.20
N LYS A 41 -16.77 14.27 10.91
CA LYS A 41 -16.61 14.83 12.27
C LYS A 41 -15.23 15.49 12.40
N ILE A 42 -15.22 16.70 12.92
CA ILE A 42 -14.02 17.35 13.44
C ILE A 42 -13.95 17.06 14.94
N ILE A 43 -12.98 16.22 15.33
CA ILE A 43 -12.77 15.82 16.73
C ILE A 43 -12.02 16.90 17.49
N VAL A 44 -10.95 17.42 16.84
CA VAL A 44 -10.19 18.56 17.36
C VAL A 44 -10.18 19.66 16.29
N PRO A 45 -10.85 20.80 16.52
CA PRO A 45 -10.84 21.93 15.61
C PRO A 45 -9.40 22.41 15.30
N VAL A 46 -9.18 22.88 14.05
CA VAL A 46 -7.82 23.24 13.56
C VAL A 46 -7.16 24.29 14.46
N GLU A 47 -7.91 25.27 14.91
CA GLU A 47 -7.44 26.37 15.79
C GLU A 47 -7.07 25.89 17.22
N LYS A 48 -7.50 24.70 17.61
CA LYS A 48 -7.15 24.07 18.89
C LYS A 48 -6.00 23.07 18.80
N ARG A 49 -5.53 22.78 17.58
CA ARG A 49 -4.39 21.89 17.37
C ARG A 49 -3.08 22.60 17.67
N PRO A 50 -2.03 21.87 18.07
CA PRO A 50 -0.73 22.48 18.36
C PRO A 50 -0.17 23.18 17.13
N THR A 51 0.43 24.36 17.30
CA THR A 51 1.10 25.11 16.23
C THR A 51 2.57 24.67 16.06
N LYS A 52 3.09 23.85 16.97
CA LYS A 52 4.40 23.20 16.92
C LYS A 52 4.29 21.81 17.52
N LYS A 53 5.22 20.94 17.17
CA LYS A 53 5.28 19.58 17.71
C LYS A 53 5.46 19.61 19.25
N MET A 54 4.54 18.94 19.98
CA MET A 54 4.48 18.93 21.43
C MET A 54 5.17 17.70 22.06
N ASN A 55 5.38 16.64 21.32
CA ASN A 55 6.06 15.43 21.76
C ASN A 55 7.53 15.40 21.33
N ARG A 56 8.28 14.38 21.81
CA ARG A 56 9.72 14.22 21.53
C ARG A 56 10.00 13.16 20.45
N LEU A 57 8.99 12.61 19.80
CA LEU A 57 9.16 11.56 18.79
C LEU A 57 9.98 12.05 17.59
N ASP A 58 10.89 11.23 17.10
CA ASP A 58 11.49 11.44 15.79
C ASP A 58 10.48 10.95 14.73
N LEU A 59 9.69 11.88 14.18
CA LEU A 59 8.63 11.54 13.22
C LEU A 59 9.20 10.90 11.94
N GLU A 60 10.45 11.20 11.59
CA GLU A 60 11.09 10.55 10.43
C GLU A 60 11.52 9.10 10.71
N ASN A 61 11.56 8.70 11.99
CA ASN A 61 11.85 7.33 12.40
C ASN A 61 10.67 6.66 13.12
N LEU A 62 9.47 7.15 12.88
CA LEU A 62 8.23 6.59 13.42
C LEU A 62 7.67 5.56 12.45
N PHE A 63 7.19 4.44 12.98
CA PHE A 63 6.46 3.43 12.22
C PHE A 63 4.97 3.50 12.54
N SER A 64 4.14 3.58 11.50
CA SER A 64 2.71 3.35 11.62
C SER A 64 2.40 1.91 11.18
N VAL A 65 1.77 1.15 12.05
CA VAL A 65 1.50 -0.27 11.85
C VAL A 65 -0.02 -0.50 11.84
N THR A 66 -0.54 -1.02 10.74
CA THR A 66 -1.96 -1.35 10.63
C THR A 66 -2.29 -2.60 11.42
N LEU A 67 -3.14 -2.48 12.43
CA LEU A 67 -3.70 -3.57 13.22
C LEU A 67 -5.05 -3.95 12.61
N ARG A 68 -4.99 -4.71 11.52
CA ARG A 68 -6.09 -4.91 10.60
C ARG A 68 -7.39 -5.37 11.28
N ASP A 69 -7.33 -6.45 12.04
CA ASP A 69 -8.53 -7.09 12.59
C ASP A 69 -9.00 -6.41 13.89
N ALA A 70 -8.16 -5.56 14.51
CA ALA A 70 -8.53 -4.72 15.64
C ALA A 70 -9.18 -3.40 15.23
N GLY A 71 -9.09 -2.99 13.95
CA GLY A 71 -9.56 -1.66 13.53
C GLY A 71 -8.72 -0.53 14.13
N GLN A 72 -7.44 -0.72 14.28
CA GLN A 72 -6.53 0.21 14.97
C GLN A 72 -5.25 0.43 14.17
N ILE A 73 -4.51 1.45 14.55
CA ILE A 73 -3.13 1.66 14.13
C ILE A 73 -2.23 1.76 15.37
N ALA A 74 -1.07 1.13 15.31
CA ALA A 74 -0.03 1.33 16.31
C ALA A 74 1.03 2.30 15.79
N LEU A 75 1.45 3.24 16.61
CA LEU A 75 2.63 4.05 16.39
C LEU A 75 3.78 3.45 17.21
N ILE A 76 4.88 3.14 16.54
CA ILE A 76 6.07 2.55 17.18
C ILE A 76 7.28 3.43 16.89
N ASP A 77 7.98 3.83 17.94
CA ASP A 77 9.21 4.59 17.83
C ASP A 77 10.36 3.70 17.31
N GLY A 78 10.98 4.13 16.22
CA GLY A 78 12.02 3.34 15.55
C GLY A 78 13.32 3.22 16.32
N ALA A 79 13.62 4.12 17.25
CA ALA A 79 14.83 4.08 18.06
C ALA A 79 14.66 3.16 19.28
N SER A 80 13.64 3.39 20.10
CA SER A 80 13.37 2.60 21.31
C SER A 80 12.73 1.26 20.99
N LYS A 81 12.01 1.16 19.87
CA LYS A 81 11.20 0.00 19.46
C LYS A 81 10.05 -0.26 20.43
N GLU A 82 9.53 0.81 21.02
CA GLU A 82 8.38 0.77 21.93
C GLU A 82 7.13 1.29 21.25
N ILE A 83 5.99 0.71 21.59
CA ILE A 83 4.68 1.20 21.13
C ILE A 83 4.41 2.51 21.85
N VAL A 84 4.27 3.58 21.09
CA VAL A 84 4.01 4.94 21.59
C VAL A 84 2.51 5.12 21.83
N GLU A 85 1.70 4.78 20.82
CA GLU A 85 0.24 4.92 20.87
C GLU A 85 -0.42 3.77 20.10
N ILE A 86 -1.65 3.44 20.53
CA ILE A 86 -2.58 2.62 19.73
C ILE A 86 -3.86 3.42 19.58
N ILE A 87 -4.28 3.65 18.34
CA ILE A 87 -5.33 4.59 17.99
C ILE A 87 -6.43 3.84 17.23
N ASP A 88 -7.67 3.99 17.69
CA ASP A 88 -8.85 3.41 17.03
C ASP A 88 -9.10 4.11 15.68
N THR A 89 -9.41 3.31 14.66
CA THR A 89 -9.66 3.76 13.29
C THR A 89 -10.84 3.00 12.67
N GLY A 90 -10.93 2.95 11.34
CA GLY A 90 -11.93 2.15 10.64
C GLY A 90 -11.67 0.65 10.72
N TYR A 91 -12.70 -0.14 10.44
CA TYR A 91 -12.61 -1.60 10.43
C TYR A 91 -11.74 -2.12 9.29
N ALA A 92 -11.03 -3.22 9.55
CA ALA A 92 -10.10 -3.86 8.62
C ALA A 92 -9.12 -2.86 8.00
N VAL A 93 -8.36 -2.18 8.85
CA VAL A 93 -7.38 -1.14 8.46
C VAL A 93 -6.51 -1.65 7.32
N HIS A 94 -6.41 -0.85 6.26
CA HIS A 94 -5.71 -1.27 5.05
C HIS A 94 -4.35 -0.61 4.90
N ILE A 95 -4.32 0.72 4.86
CA ILE A 95 -3.07 1.49 4.72
C ILE A 95 -3.12 2.78 5.53
N SER A 96 -1.95 3.34 5.76
CA SER A 96 -1.76 4.71 6.21
C SER A 96 -0.86 5.49 5.25
N ARG A 97 -1.08 6.81 5.18
CA ARG A 97 -0.29 7.75 4.38
C ARG A 97 0.08 8.97 5.20
N ILE A 98 1.34 9.37 5.11
CA ILE A 98 1.82 10.58 5.75
C ILE A 98 1.58 11.80 4.85
N SER A 99 1.22 12.92 5.42
CA SER A 99 1.14 14.20 4.72
C SER A 99 2.53 14.72 4.31
N ALA A 100 2.58 15.64 3.36
CA ALA A 100 3.83 16.20 2.85
C ALA A 100 4.69 16.86 3.94
N SER A 101 4.06 17.53 4.91
CA SER A 101 4.75 18.13 6.06
C SER A 101 5.25 17.11 7.08
N GLY A 102 4.80 15.86 7.01
CA GLY A 102 5.06 14.83 8.03
C GLY A 102 4.26 15.01 9.32
N ARG A 103 3.28 15.92 9.35
CA ARG A 103 2.44 16.18 10.52
C ARG A 103 1.26 15.24 10.66
N TYR A 104 0.52 15.03 9.56
CA TYR A 104 -0.72 14.26 9.58
C TYR A 104 -0.54 12.87 9.02
N LEU A 105 -1.16 11.90 9.68
CA LEU A 105 -1.26 10.53 9.20
C LEU A 105 -2.71 10.24 8.83
N PHE A 106 -2.94 9.88 7.58
CA PHE A 106 -4.23 9.46 7.05
C PHE A 106 -4.33 7.95 7.08
N VAL A 107 -5.38 7.43 7.69
CA VAL A 107 -5.59 5.99 7.82
C VAL A 107 -6.93 5.62 7.21
N ILE A 108 -6.97 4.58 6.39
CA ILE A 108 -8.21 4.10 5.76
C ILE A 108 -8.52 2.65 6.16
N GLY A 109 -9.77 2.41 6.55
CA GLY A 109 -10.34 1.09 6.76
C GLY A 109 -11.13 0.60 5.54
N ARG A 110 -11.31 -0.71 5.46
CA ARG A 110 -12.12 -1.32 4.39
C ARG A 110 -13.60 -0.93 4.48
N ASP A 111 -14.07 -0.51 5.65
CA ASP A 111 -15.42 0.02 5.88
C ASP A 111 -15.65 1.43 5.30
N GLY A 112 -14.68 1.97 4.58
CA GLY A 112 -14.74 3.30 3.98
C GLY A 112 -14.45 4.45 4.93
N ARG A 113 -14.06 4.19 6.17
CA ARG A 113 -13.71 5.22 7.15
C ARG A 113 -12.27 5.69 6.93
N ILE A 114 -12.09 7.01 6.98
CA ILE A 114 -10.79 7.67 7.00
C ILE A 114 -10.66 8.38 8.34
N ASN A 115 -9.52 8.20 8.97
CA ASN A 115 -9.11 8.87 10.20
C ASN A 115 -7.90 9.76 9.90
N LEU A 116 -7.93 10.98 10.42
CA LEU A 116 -6.83 11.93 10.38
C LEU A 116 -6.19 12.02 11.77
N ILE A 117 -4.94 11.61 11.88
CA ILE A 117 -4.16 11.63 13.11
C ILE A 117 -3.18 12.79 13.06
N ASP A 118 -3.15 13.63 14.10
CA ASP A 118 -2.14 14.71 14.25
C ASP A 118 -0.96 14.19 15.09
N LEU A 119 0.17 13.96 14.43
CA LEU A 119 1.41 13.49 15.05
C LEU A 119 2.13 14.56 15.86
N TRP A 120 1.68 15.84 15.83
CA TRP A 120 2.27 16.91 16.62
C TRP A 120 1.70 17.03 18.03
N MET A 121 0.56 16.39 18.30
CA MET A 121 -0.03 16.38 19.64
C MET A 121 0.93 15.74 20.63
N GLU A 122 0.82 16.07 21.91
CA GLU A 122 1.57 15.44 23.00
C GLU A 122 1.39 13.91 22.96
N HIS A 123 0.16 13.48 22.81
CA HIS A 123 -0.26 12.11 22.49
C HIS A 123 -0.93 12.10 21.12
N PRO A 124 -0.27 11.64 20.05
CA PRO A 124 -0.85 11.55 18.72
C PRO A 124 -2.21 10.86 18.73
N ASN A 125 -3.22 11.48 18.15
CA ASN A 125 -4.58 10.93 18.13
C ASN A 125 -5.41 11.47 16.97
N ASN A 126 -6.60 10.88 16.77
CA ASN A 126 -7.57 11.31 15.78
C ASN A 126 -8.01 12.77 15.98
N VAL A 127 -7.97 13.57 14.93
CA VAL A 127 -8.43 14.96 14.93
C VAL A 127 -9.60 15.21 13.98
N ALA A 128 -9.84 14.30 13.05
CA ALA A 128 -11.03 14.27 12.19
C ALA A 128 -11.28 12.86 11.65
N GLU A 129 -12.52 12.58 11.28
CA GLU A 129 -12.92 11.35 10.61
C GLU A 129 -14.04 11.59 9.60
N ILE A 130 -14.12 10.71 8.59
CA ILE A 130 -15.19 10.69 7.59
C ILE A 130 -15.36 9.27 7.04
N LYS A 131 -16.57 8.93 6.60
CA LYS A 131 -16.82 7.71 5.82
C LYS A 131 -17.14 8.11 4.37
N ILE A 132 -16.34 7.59 3.41
CA ILE A 132 -16.42 7.99 1.99
C ILE A 132 -17.13 6.97 1.10
N GLY A 133 -17.57 5.85 1.66
CA GLY A 133 -18.26 4.77 0.97
C GLY A 133 -18.52 3.58 1.88
N MET A 134 -19.12 2.54 1.33
CA MET A 134 -19.40 1.30 2.05
C MET A 134 -18.18 0.37 2.11
N GLU A 135 -17.35 0.44 1.08
CA GLU A 135 -16.06 -0.25 0.99
C GLU A 135 -15.05 0.65 0.30
N ALA A 136 -13.85 0.78 0.89
CA ALA A 136 -12.78 1.59 0.34
C ALA A 136 -11.41 0.94 0.59
N ARG A 137 -10.37 1.44 -0.10
CA ARG A 137 -9.05 0.82 -0.02
C ARG A 137 -7.89 1.79 0.01
N SER A 138 -7.94 2.90 -0.71
CA SER A 138 -6.79 3.78 -0.88
C SER A 138 -7.06 5.19 -0.38
N VAL A 139 -6.04 5.79 0.21
CA VAL A 139 -5.99 7.19 0.60
C VAL A 139 -4.62 7.76 0.23
N GLU A 140 -4.57 9.01 -0.21
CA GLU A 140 -3.33 9.73 -0.52
C GLU A 140 -3.49 11.22 -0.20
N THR A 141 -2.40 11.97 -0.19
CA THR A 141 -2.37 13.40 0.14
C THR A 141 -1.67 14.20 -0.95
N SER A 142 -2.00 15.49 -1.06
CA SER A 142 -1.31 16.41 -1.97
C SER A 142 0.11 16.67 -1.47
N LYS A 143 1.10 16.39 -2.33
CA LYS A 143 2.53 16.51 -2.02
C LYS A 143 3.28 17.48 -2.92
N TYR A 144 2.65 17.90 -4.01
CA TYR A 144 3.28 18.82 -4.95
C TYR A 144 3.54 20.19 -4.31
N HIS A 145 4.70 20.81 -4.64
CA HIS A 145 5.12 22.09 -4.08
C HIS A 145 4.06 23.18 -4.23
N GLY A 146 3.73 23.85 -3.12
CA GLY A 146 2.68 24.86 -3.01
C GLY A 146 1.28 24.29 -2.73
N TYR A 147 1.14 22.98 -2.65
CA TYR A 147 -0.11 22.26 -2.30
C TYR A 147 0.06 21.26 -1.15
N GLU A 148 1.20 21.32 -0.47
CA GLU A 148 1.50 20.41 0.63
C GLU A 148 0.39 20.46 1.68
N ASP A 149 -0.13 19.29 2.09
CA ASP A 149 -1.18 19.09 3.09
C ASP A 149 -2.53 19.77 2.76
N LYS A 150 -2.69 20.35 1.57
CA LYS A 150 -3.90 21.10 1.21
C LYS A 150 -5.09 20.19 0.97
N TYR A 151 -4.87 19.07 0.32
CA TYR A 151 -5.91 18.10 -0.02
C TYR A 151 -5.55 16.67 0.38
N ALA A 152 -6.59 15.89 0.61
CA ALA A 152 -6.53 14.44 0.64
C ALA A 152 -7.49 13.86 -0.39
N ILE A 153 -7.20 12.65 -0.87
CA ILE A 153 -8.05 11.91 -1.79
C ILE A 153 -8.21 10.48 -1.30
N ALA A 154 -9.40 9.92 -1.44
CA ALA A 154 -9.62 8.51 -1.12
C ALA A 154 -10.48 7.82 -2.18
N GLY A 155 -10.20 6.54 -2.41
CA GLY A 155 -10.84 5.72 -3.40
C GLY A 155 -11.71 4.63 -2.79
N ALA A 156 -12.95 4.56 -3.26
CA ALA A 156 -13.92 3.56 -2.85
C ALA A 156 -14.01 2.39 -3.86
N TYR A 157 -14.39 1.24 -3.32
CA TYR A 157 -14.83 0.08 -4.10
C TYR A 157 -16.33 0.16 -4.33
N TRP A 158 -17.08 0.57 -3.28
CA TRP A 158 -18.50 0.84 -3.41
C TRP A 158 -18.89 2.08 -2.58
N PRO A 159 -19.60 3.04 -3.18
CA PRO A 159 -19.80 3.19 -4.62
C PRO A 159 -18.47 3.34 -5.37
N PRO A 160 -18.38 2.99 -6.66
CA PRO A 160 -17.14 3.12 -7.44
C PRO A 160 -16.87 4.60 -7.75
N GLN A 161 -16.10 5.23 -6.86
CA GLN A 161 -15.82 6.67 -6.86
C GLN A 161 -14.52 7.01 -6.13
N PHE A 162 -14.04 8.22 -6.35
CA PHE A 162 -13.05 8.82 -5.46
C PHE A 162 -13.56 10.16 -4.92
N VAL A 163 -13.02 10.54 -3.77
CA VAL A 163 -13.44 11.74 -3.04
C VAL A 163 -12.21 12.58 -2.75
N ILE A 164 -12.24 13.85 -3.13
CA ILE A 164 -11.22 14.84 -2.73
C ILE A 164 -11.75 15.59 -1.51
N MET A 165 -10.90 15.72 -0.51
CA MET A 165 -11.20 16.30 0.80
C MET A 165 -10.19 17.37 1.15
N ASP A 166 -10.55 18.24 2.07
CA ASP A 166 -9.60 19.14 2.73
C ASP A 166 -8.58 18.32 3.55
N GLY A 167 -7.30 18.65 3.41
CA GLY A 167 -6.21 17.89 4.02
C GLY A 167 -6.08 18.06 5.53
N ALA A 168 -6.64 19.12 6.10
CA ALA A 168 -6.58 19.36 7.54
C ALA A 168 -7.85 18.97 8.28
N THR A 169 -9.00 18.90 7.59
CA THR A 169 -10.30 18.69 8.22
C THR A 169 -11.05 17.46 7.74
N LEU A 170 -10.63 16.85 6.62
CA LEU A 170 -11.35 15.82 5.88
C LEU A 170 -12.72 16.28 5.35
N GLU A 171 -12.98 17.59 5.29
CA GLU A 171 -14.22 18.08 4.68
C GLU A 171 -14.33 17.63 3.23
N PRO A 172 -15.41 16.92 2.84
CA PRO A 172 -15.55 16.44 1.47
C PRO A 172 -15.79 17.60 0.52
N LYS A 173 -14.95 17.72 -0.52
CA LYS A 173 -14.99 18.81 -1.50
C LYS A 173 -15.56 18.37 -2.85
N LYS A 174 -15.13 17.22 -3.35
CA LYS A 174 -15.50 16.73 -4.69
C LYS A 174 -15.64 15.21 -4.71
N ILE A 175 -16.71 14.73 -5.33
CA ILE A 175 -16.93 13.31 -5.60
C ILE A 175 -16.87 13.11 -7.12
N VAL A 176 -16.16 12.08 -7.55
CA VAL A 176 -16.07 11.70 -8.97
C VAL A 176 -16.34 10.20 -9.10
N SER A 177 -17.37 9.85 -9.89
CA SER A 177 -17.67 8.46 -10.25
C SER A 177 -16.60 7.91 -11.19
N THR A 178 -16.26 6.63 -11.00
CA THR A 178 -15.33 5.90 -11.90
C THR A 178 -16.02 4.99 -12.88
N ARG A 179 -17.35 4.92 -12.86
CA ARG A 179 -18.15 4.13 -13.82
C ARG A 179 -17.81 4.51 -15.27
N GLY A 180 -17.79 3.55 -16.16
CA GLY A 180 -17.46 3.80 -17.55
C GLY A 180 -17.07 2.56 -18.34
N ASN A 181 -16.61 2.77 -19.57
CA ASN A 181 -16.26 1.68 -20.47
C ASN A 181 -14.84 1.18 -20.25
N THR A 182 -14.67 -0.13 -20.42
CA THR A 182 -13.37 -0.83 -20.37
C THR A 182 -12.46 -0.39 -21.54
N VAL A 183 -11.15 -0.46 -21.36
CA VAL A 183 -10.19 0.00 -22.38
C VAL A 183 -10.04 -0.98 -23.55
N ASP A 184 -10.36 -2.27 -23.35
CA ASP A 184 -10.20 -3.35 -24.32
C ASP A 184 -11.47 -3.63 -25.12
N THR A 185 -12.59 -3.91 -24.45
CA THR A 185 -13.84 -4.31 -25.11
C THR A 185 -14.83 -3.17 -25.32
N GLN A 186 -14.60 -2.00 -24.69
CA GLN A 186 -15.52 -0.85 -24.68
C GLN A 186 -16.89 -1.15 -24.05
N GLU A 187 -17.01 -2.24 -23.31
CA GLU A 187 -18.20 -2.57 -22.54
C GLU A 187 -18.31 -1.68 -21.30
N TYR A 188 -19.52 -1.25 -20.99
CA TYR A 188 -19.80 -0.48 -19.79
C TYR A 188 -19.62 -1.34 -18.54
N HIS A 189 -18.80 -0.85 -17.58
CA HIS A 189 -18.63 -1.47 -16.28
C HIS A 189 -19.28 -0.60 -15.20
N PRO A 190 -20.27 -1.12 -14.45
CA PRO A 190 -20.98 -0.34 -13.44
C PRO A 190 -20.22 -0.17 -12.12
N GLU A 191 -19.23 -1.03 -11.84
CA GLU A 191 -18.54 -1.11 -10.55
C GLU A 191 -17.00 -1.14 -10.70
N PRO A 192 -16.38 -0.19 -11.41
CA PRO A 192 -14.92 -0.18 -11.54
C PRO A 192 -14.30 0.43 -10.28
N ARG A 193 -13.65 -0.42 -9.51
CA ARG A 193 -13.06 -0.09 -8.20
C ARG A 193 -11.82 0.78 -8.31
N VAL A 194 -11.64 1.70 -7.37
CA VAL A 194 -10.39 2.45 -7.21
C VAL A 194 -9.40 1.62 -6.41
N ALA A 195 -8.42 1.02 -7.07
CA ALA A 195 -7.49 0.08 -6.44
C ALA A 195 -6.37 0.77 -5.67
N ALA A 196 -5.72 1.75 -6.28
CA ALA A 196 -4.65 2.52 -5.67
C ALA A 196 -4.71 3.99 -6.09
N ILE A 197 -4.15 4.86 -5.23
CA ILE A 197 -3.95 6.27 -5.51
C ILE A 197 -2.53 6.64 -5.08
N VAL A 198 -1.84 7.43 -5.91
CA VAL A 198 -0.54 8.03 -5.58
C VAL A 198 -0.51 9.51 -5.99
N SER A 199 0.35 10.30 -5.37
CA SER A 199 0.59 11.71 -5.75
C SER A 199 1.73 11.80 -6.76
N SER A 200 1.54 12.60 -7.81
CA SER A 200 2.61 12.94 -8.75
C SER A 200 3.69 13.80 -8.07
N HIS A 201 4.95 13.53 -8.41
CA HIS A 201 6.09 14.36 -7.99
C HIS A 201 6.32 15.55 -8.95
N TYR A 202 5.70 15.57 -10.13
CA TYR A 202 5.97 16.51 -11.21
C TYR A 202 4.85 17.52 -11.46
N LYS A 203 3.63 17.24 -10.98
CA LYS A 203 2.45 18.09 -11.18
C LYS A 203 1.53 18.01 -9.96
N PRO A 204 0.64 19.01 -9.77
CA PRO A 204 -0.38 18.94 -8.73
C PRO A 204 -1.49 17.96 -9.11
N GLU A 205 -1.13 16.69 -9.29
CA GLU A 205 -2.02 15.63 -9.77
C GLU A 205 -2.01 14.42 -8.83
N PHE A 206 -3.18 13.82 -8.64
CA PHE A 206 -3.30 12.45 -8.15
C PHE A 206 -3.44 11.49 -9.32
N LEU A 207 -2.78 10.33 -9.23
CA LEU A 207 -2.97 9.21 -10.12
C LEU A 207 -3.96 8.24 -9.46
N VAL A 208 -5.08 7.99 -10.12
CA VAL A 208 -6.15 7.11 -9.62
C VAL A 208 -6.27 5.90 -10.53
N ASN A 209 -5.97 4.73 -9.99
CA ASN A 209 -6.05 3.46 -10.72
C ASN A 209 -7.47 2.91 -10.68
N VAL A 210 -8.12 2.84 -11.85
CA VAL A 210 -9.48 2.30 -12.00
C VAL A 210 -9.40 0.88 -12.52
N LYS A 211 -9.58 -0.07 -11.63
CA LYS A 211 -9.19 -1.47 -11.80
C LYS A 211 -9.85 -2.15 -13.01
N GLU A 212 -11.16 -2.22 -13.03
CA GLU A 212 -11.89 -3.03 -14.02
C GLU A 212 -11.99 -2.35 -15.38
N THR A 213 -12.00 -1.03 -15.44
CA THR A 213 -11.96 -0.32 -16.72
C THR A 213 -10.58 -0.23 -17.33
N GLY A 214 -9.52 -0.36 -16.50
CA GLY A 214 -8.12 -0.32 -16.97
C GLY A 214 -7.62 1.10 -17.24
N LYS A 215 -8.21 2.11 -16.60
CA LYS A 215 -7.86 3.52 -16.77
C LYS A 215 -7.02 4.02 -15.61
N VAL A 216 -6.01 4.82 -15.90
CA VAL A 216 -5.34 5.65 -14.93
C VAL A 216 -5.83 7.08 -15.14
N LEU A 217 -6.40 7.68 -14.09
CA LEU A 217 -6.90 9.05 -14.11
C LEU A 217 -5.86 9.97 -13.47
N MET A 218 -5.34 10.93 -14.24
CA MET A 218 -4.51 12.01 -13.74
C MET A 218 -5.44 13.15 -13.32
N VAL A 219 -5.63 13.33 -12.02
CA VAL A 219 -6.60 14.25 -11.42
C VAL A 219 -5.86 15.51 -10.96
N ASP A 220 -5.95 16.57 -11.73
CA ASP A 220 -5.34 17.87 -11.43
C ASP A 220 -6.13 18.59 -10.33
N TYR A 221 -5.53 18.71 -9.15
CA TYR A 221 -6.14 19.35 -7.99
C TYR A 221 -5.80 20.85 -7.85
N SER A 222 -5.19 21.46 -8.86
CA SER A 222 -4.87 22.88 -8.83
C SER A 222 -6.11 23.78 -8.82
N ASP A 223 -7.20 23.33 -9.47
CA ASP A 223 -8.52 23.98 -9.46
C ASP A 223 -9.63 22.94 -9.27
N LEU A 224 -10.18 22.86 -8.05
CA LEU A 224 -11.26 21.91 -7.75
C LEU A 224 -12.62 22.32 -8.32
N GLU A 225 -12.84 23.60 -8.61
CA GLU A 225 -14.10 24.07 -9.22
C GLU A 225 -14.19 23.57 -10.67
N ASN A 226 -13.08 23.66 -11.41
CA ASN A 226 -12.95 23.21 -12.79
C ASN A 226 -12.01 22.00 -12.88
N LEU A 227 -12.33 20.93 -12.12
CA LEU A 227 -11.48 19.75 -11.98
C LEU A 227 -11.13 19.14 -13.34
N LYS A 228 -9.85 19.16 -13.68
CA LYS A 228 -9.35 18.55 -14.90
C LYS A 228 -8.89 17.13 -14.64
N ILE A 229 -9.38 16.19 -15.46
CA ILE A 229 -9.00 14.78 -15.39
C ILE A 229 -8.48 14.34 -16.76
N THR A 230 -7.21 13.96 -16.83
CA THR A 230 -6.64 13.31 -18.02
C THR A 230 -6.76 11.81 -17.87
N THR A 231 -7.48 11.17 -18.78
CA THR A 231 -7.67 9.72 -18.77
C THR A 231 -6.60 9.05 -19.63
N ILE A 232 -5.87 8.12 -19.04
CA ILE A 232 -4.88 7.27 -19.72
C ILE A 232 -5.46 5.87 -19.83
N ASN A 233 -5.66 5.39 -21.07
CA ASN A 233 -6.04 4.02 -21.31
C ASN A 233 -4.83 3.12 -21.13
N ALA A 234 -4.84 2.30 -20.10
CA ALA A 234 -3.72 1.42 -19.72
C ALA A 234 -4.07 -0.06 -19.96
N GLU A 235 -4.29 -0.83 -18.92
CA GLU A 235 -4.61 -2.25 -18.97
C GLU A 235 -5.62 -2.59 -17.87
N ARG A 236 -6.54 -3.53 -18.11
CA ARG A 236 -7.51 -3.93 -17.08
C ARG A 236 -6.84 -4.61 -15.89
N PHE A 237 -7.53 -4.53 -14.77
CA PHE A 237 -7.16 -5.13 -13.49
C PHE A 237 -5.94 -4.49 -12.83
N LEU A 238 -5.79 -3.18 -13.01
CA LEU A 238 -4.83 -2.36 -12.26
C LEU A 238 -5.01 -2.58 -10.76
N HIS A 239 -3.92 -2.72 -10.03
CA HIS A 239 -3.98 -3.06 -8.62
C HIS A 239 -3.16 -2.10 -7.76
N ASP A 240 -1.85 -2.24 -7.78
CA ASP A 240 -0.91 -1.43 -7.01
C ASP A 240 0.41 -1.29 -7.76
N GLY A 241 1.18 -0.32 -7.34
CA GLY A 241 2.46 -0.02 -7.96
C GLY A 241 3.23 1.05 -7.20
N GLY A 242 4.36 1.44 -7.75
CA GLY A 242 5.23 2.46 -7.19
C GLY A 242 6.01 3.18 -8.27
N PHE A 243 6.70 4.23 -7.85
CA PHE A 243 7.53 5.01 -8.74
C PHE A 243 8.89 4.35 -8.99
N ASP A 244 9.44 4.62 -10.17
CA ASP A 244 10.86 4.42 -10.42
C ASP A 244 11.72 5.31 -9.54
N SER A 245 13.03 5.10 -9.52
CA SER A 245 13.96 5.86 -8.67
C SER A 245 14.01 7.37 -8.95
N THR A 246 13.47 7.83 -10.10
CA THR A 246 13.37 9.27 -10.43
C THR A 246 12.07 9.90 -9.95
N GLY A 247 11.08 9.12 -9.50
CA GLY A 247 9.74 9.58 -9.17
C GLY A 247 8.92 10.01 -10.40
N ARG A 248 9.42 9.80 -11.63
CA ARG A 248 8.74 10.22 -12.86
C ARG A 248 7.81 9.15 -13.41
N TYR A 249 8.26 7.90 -13.41
CA TYR A 249 7.54 6.80 -14.02
C TYR A 249 6.83 5.99 -12.95
N PHE A 250 5.51 5.94 -13.04
CA PHE A 250 4.70 5.10 -12.17
C PHE A 250 4.51 3.73 -12.82
N MET A 251 4.97 2.70 -12.11
CA MET A 251 4.93 1.30 -12.51
C MET A 251 3.76 0.64 -11.81
N ASP A 252 2.71 0.23 -12.55
CA ASP A 252 1.46 -0.28 -11.98
C ASP A 252 1.13 -1.69 -12.49
N ALA A 253 0.79 -2.58 -11.58
CA ALA A 253 0.49 -3.97 -11.91
C ALA A 253 -0.96 -4.15 -12.35
N ALA A 254 -1.16 -4.51 -13.61
CA ALA A 254 -2.38 -5.12 -14.11
C ALA A 254 -2.33 -6.63 -13.83
N ASN A 255 -2.59 -7.00 -12.58
CA ASN A 255 -2.19 -8.30 -12.05
C ASN A 255 -2.87 -9.50 -12.73
N ALA A 256 -4.16 -9.43 -13.09
CA ALA A 256 -4.84 -10.50 -13.83
C ALA A 256 -4.50 -10.50 -15.35
N ARG A 257 -3.55 -9.68 -15.76
CA ARG A 257 -3.05 -9.59 -17.16
C ARG A 257 -1.55 -9.86 -17.26
N ASP A 258 -0.88 -10.22 -16.16
CA ASP A 258 0.57 -10.49 -16.12
C ASP A 258 1.36 -9.34 -16.77
N THR A 259 1.02 -8.12 -16.41
CA THR A 259 1.51 -6.93 -17.09
C THR A 259 1.78 -5.81 -16.08
N ILE A 260 2.93 -5.16 -16.23
CA ILE A 260 3.22 -3.88 -15.60
C ILE A 260 3.00 -2.77 -16.63
N VAL A 261 2.14 -1.80 -16.32
CA VAL A 261 1.99 -0.59 -17.13
C VAL A 261 2.92 0.49 -16.61
N VAL A 262 3.49 1.27 -17.51
CA VAL A 262 4.42 2.36 -17.19
C VAL A 262 3.79 3.69 -17.59
N ILE A 263 3.53 4.55 -16.62
CA ILE A 263 2.94 5.87 -16.81
C ILE A 263 3.99 6.94 -16.59
N ASP A 264 4.24 7.78 -17.60
CA ASP A 264 5.04 8.99 -17.46
C ASP A 264 4.19 10.10 -16.84
N THR A 265 4.41 10.39 -15.55
CA THR A 265 3.61 11.38 -14.82
C THR A 265 3.93 12.81 -15.20
N LYS A 266 5.12 13.06 -15.77
CA LYS A 266 5.49 14.38 -16.29
C LYS A 266 4.75 14.69 -17.60
N GLU A 267 4.64 13.69 -18.49
CA GLU A 267 3.99 13.83 -19.79
C GLU A 267 2.50 13.40 -19.78
N SER A 268 2.03 12.83 -18.66
CA SER A 268 0.66 12.31 -18.48
C SER A 268 0.26 11.34 -19.59
N LYS A 269 1.10 10.32 -19.83
CA LYS A 269 0.89 9.31 -20.90
C LYS A 269 1.36 7.92 -20.51
N LEU A 270 0.75 6.90 -21.14
CA LEU A 270 1.25 5.53 -21.14
C LEU A 270 2.55 5.46 -21.96
N VAL A 271 3.60 4.91 -21.38
CA VAL A 271 4.91 4.73 -22.04
C VAL A 271 5.07 3.31 -22.52
N ALA A 272 4.71 2.33 -21.70
CA ALA A 272 4.90 0.92 -22.03
C ALA A 272 3.90 0.02 -21.29
N LYS A 273 3.73 -1.18 -21.83
CA LYS A 273 3.13 -2.35 -21.19
C LYS A 273 4.18 -3.46 -21.23
N VAL A 274 4.64 -3.86 -20.05
CA VAL A 274 5.73 -4.85 -19.91
C VAL A 274 5.11 -6.16 -19.44
N LYS A 275 5.20 -7.21 -20.24
CA LYS A 275 4.82 -8.55 -19.82
C LYS A 275 5.80 -9.05 -18.77
N VAL A 276 5.26 -9.62 -17.70
CA VAL A 276 5.99 -10.21 -16.59
C VAL A 276 5.42 -11.60 -16.28
N SER A 277 5.85 -12.22 -15.21
CA SER A 277 5.34 -13.53 -14.81
C SER A 277 3.93 -13.47 -14.20
N THR A 278 3.45 -14.55 -13.60
CA THR A 278 2.03 -14.74 -13.28
C THR A 278 1.57 -13.91 -12.08
N THR A 279 0.56 -13.08 -12.29
CA THR A 279 -0.11 -12.28 -11.26
C THR A 279 0.86 -11.40 -10.48
N PRO A 280 1.48 -10.37 -11.11
CA PRO A 280 2.41 -9.46 -10.44
C PRO A 280 1.72 -8.74 -9.27
N HIS A 281 2.41 -8.65 -8.14
CA HIS A 281 1.95 -7.94 -6.95
C HIS A 281 3.13 -7.25 -6.27
N PRO A 282 3.51 -6.06 -6.74
CA PRO A 282 4.70 -5.37 -6.24
C PRO A 282 4.54 -4.77 -4.84
N GLY A 283 3.30 -4.57 -4.36
CA GLY A 283 3.06 -3.60 -3.31
C GLY A 283 3.40 -2.19 -3.81
N ARG A 284 4.59 -1.71 -3.53
CA ARG A 284 5.16 -0.49 -4.15
C ARG A 284 6.30 -0.79 -5.12
N GLY A 285 6.66 -2.05 -5.28
CA GLY A 285 7.88 -2.45 -5.94
C GLY A 285 9.12 -2.04 -5.15
N ALA A 286 10.27 -2.22 -5.75
CA ALA A 286 11.55 -1.82 -5.19
C ALA A 286 12.46 -1.29 -6.28
N ASN A 287 13.25 -0.26 -5.96
CA ASN A 287 14.23 0.30 -6.86
C ASN A 287 15.63 -0.17 -6.47
N LEU A 288 16.44 -0.54 -7.45
CA LEU A 288 17.86 -0.83 -7.24
C LEU A 288 18.69 -0.44 -8.47
N MET A 289 19.99 -0.25 -8.26
CA MET A 289 20.97 -0.07 -9.33
C MET A 289 21.54 -1.44 -9.68
N HIS A 290 21.11 -1.98 -10.80
CA HIS A 290 21.63 -3.27 -11.28
C HIS A 290 23.04 -3.10 -11.86
N PRO A 291 24.03 -3.96 -11.49
CA PRO A 291 25.42 -3.79 -11.96
C PRO A 291 25.60 -3.76 -13.48
N LYS A 292 24.74 -4.47 -14.22
CA LYS A 292 24.81 -4.61 -15.67
C LYS A 292 23.80 -3.76 -16.43
N TYR A 293 22.59 -3.58 -15.89
CA TYR A 293 21.45 -3.03 -16.63
C TYR A 293 21.07 -1.61 -16.21
N GLY A 294 21.77 -1.02 -15.22
CA GLY A 294 21.48 0.30 -14.70
C GLY A 294 20.27 0.30 -13.73
N PRO A 295 19.52 1.41 -13.64
CA PRO A 295 18.38 1.48 -12.77
C PRO A 295 17.28 0.49 -13.18
N VAL A 296 16.79 -0.28 -12.21
CA VAL A 296 15.65 -1.20 -12.40
C VAL A 296 14.62 -1.03 -11.30
N TRP A 297 13.37 -1.31 -11.64
CA TRP A 297 12.27 -1.47 -10.71
C TRP A 297 11.87 -2.95 -10.66
N VAL A 298 11.54 -3.45 -9.46
CA VAL A 298 11.36 -4.87 -9.17
C VAL A 298 9.94 -5.14 -8.73
N THR A 299 9.35 -6.23 -9.25
CA THR A 299 8.09 -6.80 -8.78
C THR A 299 8.22 -8.28 -8.48
N SER A 300 7.54 -8.74 -7.44
CA SER A 300 7.26 -10.16 -7.20
C SER A 300 5.89 -10.55 -7.72
N HIS A 301 5.53 -11.83 -7.57
CA HIS A 301 4.30 -12.40 -8.11
C HIS A 301 3.52 -13.19 -7.06
N LEU A 302 2.19 -13.16 -7.18
CA LEU A 302 1.30 -14.01 -6.41
C LEU A 302 1.20 -15.41 -7.00
N GLY A 303 1.25 -15.50 -8.33
CA GLY A 303 0.96 -16.72 -9.06
C GLY A 303 2.12 -17.69 -9.19
N ASP A 304 3.33 -17.21 -9.09
CA ASP A 304 4.57 -18.01 -9.21
C ASP A 304 5.71 -17.46 -8.35
N GLU A 305 6.85 -18.13 -8.39
CA GLU A 305 8.07 -17.80 -7.63
C GLU A 305 8.91 -16.69 -8.26
N MET A 306 8.59 -16.24 -9.47
CA MET A 306 9.43 -15.33 -10.21
C MET A 306 9.45 -13.91 -9.63
N ILE A 307 10.58 -13.23 -9.79
CA ILE A 307 10.79 -11.84 -9.42
C ILE A 307 11.35 -11.14 -10.66
N SER A 308 10.57 -10.21 -11.24
CA SER A 308 10.92 -9.54 -12.49
C SER A 308 11.58 -8.20 -12.23
N LEU A 309 12.74 -7.99 -12.84
CA LEU A 309 13.50 -6.74 -12.83
C LEU A 309 13.28 -6.01 -14.16
N ILE A 310 12.74 -4.79 -14.11
CA ILE A 310 12.37 -3.99 -15.28
C ILE A 310 13.29 -2.77 -15.36
N GLY A 311 13.99 -2.59 -16.47
CA GLY A 311 14.84 -1.42 -16.72
C GLY A 311 14.00 -0.12 -16.77
N THR A 312 14.49 0.95 -16.14
CA THR A 312 13.70 2.19 -15.96
C THR A 312 14.35 3.47 -16.51
N ASP A 313 15.54 3.37 -17.10
CA ASP A 313 16.24 4.55 -17.62
C ASP A 313 16.24 4.58 -19.16
N PRO A 314 15.32 5.33 -19.79
CA PRO A 314 15.27 5.43 -21.25
C PRO A 314 16.33 6.36 -21.85
N VAL A 315 17.09 7.08 -21.04
CA VAL A 315 18.09 8.06 -21.49
C VAL A 315 19.48 7.42 -21.55
N ASN A 316 19.93 6.84 -20.43
CA ASN A 316 21.29 6.29 -20.34
C ASN A 316 21.35 4.78 -20.68
N TYR A 317 20.23 4.08 -20.52
CA TYR A 317 20.09 2.64 -20.80
C TYR A 317 18.90 2.34 -21.73
N PRO A 318 18.76 3.01 -22.90
CA PRO A 318 17.57 2.92 -23.75
C PRO A 318 17.29 1.50 -24.26
N GLN A 319 18.33 0.67 -24.42
CA GLN A 319 18.21 -0.73 -24.85
C GLN A 319 17.54 -1.63 -23.79
N HIS A 320 17.55 -1.23 -22.51
CA HIS A 320 17.01 -1.96 -21.37
C HIS A 320 15.70 -1.37 -20.85
N ALA A 321 15.39 -0.12 -21.19
CA ALA A 321 14.21 0.57 -20.69
C ALA A 321 12.90 -0.15 -21.08
N TRP A 322 12.03 -0.29 -20.11
CA TRP A 322 10.69 -0.87 -20.25
C TRP A 322 10.69 -2.32 -20.74
N LYS A 323 11.68 -3.09 -20.29
CA LYS A 323 11.79 -4.53 -20.54
C LYS A 323 12.18 -5.23 -19.26
N VAL A 324 11.72 -6.47 -19.10
CA VAL A 324 12.30 -7.38 -18.12
C VAL A 324 13.73 -7.66 -18.55
N VAL A 325 14.69 -7.23 -17.75
CA VAL A 325 16.14 -7.38 -18.04
C VAL A 325 16.72 -8.58 -17.33
N GLN A 326 16.10 -9.02 -16.26
CA GLN A 326 16.44 -10.25 -15.52
C GLN A 326 15.21 -10.74 -14.77
N GLU A 327 15.09 -12.04 -14.65
CA GLU A 327 14.18 -12.72 -13.74
C GLU A 327 14.99 -13.50 -12.70
N LEU A 328 14.56 -13.45 -11.46
CA LEU A 328 15.12 -14.22 -10.36
C LEU A 328 14.07 -15.26 -9.93
N GLU A 329 14.53 -16.45 -9.61
CA GLU A 329 13.70 -17.48 -9.00
C GLU A 329 13.74 -17.31 -7.48
N GLY A 330 12.57 -17.10 -6.86
CA GLY A 330 12.40 -16.97 -5.42
C GLY A 330 11.98 -18.29 -4.77
N GLN A 331 11.54 -18.22 -3.51
CA GLN A 331 11.20 -19.43 -2.76
C GLN A 331 9.79 -19.97 -3.03
N GLY A 332 8.96 -19.26 -3.78
CA GLY A 332 7.61 -19.67 -4.14
C GLY A 332 6.65 -18.50 -4.35
N GLY A 333 5.51 -18.76 -4.98
CA GLY A 333 4.45 -17.78 -5.17
C GLY A 333 3.79 -17.30 -3.87
N GLY A 334 2.86 -16.38 -3.99
CA GLY A 334 2.16 -15.80 -2.83
C GLY A 334 2.88 -14.61 -2.22
N SER A 335 3.83 -14.01 -2.95
CA SER A 335 4.51 -12.78 -2.53
C SER A 335 3.59 -11.56 -2.62
N LEU A 336 3.69 -10.67 -1.63
CA LEU A 336 2.97 -9.41 -1.57
C LEU A 336 3.89 -8.20 -1.67
N PHE A 337 5.14 -8.31 -1.21
CA PHE A 337 6.06 -7.18 -1.15
C PHE A 337 7.49 -7.57 -1.45
N VAL A 338 8.13 -6.69 -2.21
CA VAL A 338 9.58 -6.62 -2.34
C VAL A 338 10.07 -5.35 -1.67
N LYS A 339 11.30 -5.34 -1.13
CA LYS A 339 11.85 -4.15 -0.48
C LYS A 339 13.35 -4.04 -0.67
N THR A 340 13.79 -2.84 -1.00
CA THR A 340 15.19 -2.41 -1.02
C THR A 340 15.36 -1.11 -0.23
N HIS A 341 16.57 -0.63 -0.10
CA HIS A 341 16.88 0.69 0.44
C HIS A 341 18.14 1.23 -0.25
N PRO A 342 18.26 2.55 -0.51
CA PRO A 342 19.41 3.13 -1.23
C PRO A 342 20.77 2.87 -0.57
N LYS A 343 20.79 2.61 0.74
CA LYS A 343 22.01 2.32 1.51
C LYS A 343 22.23 0.83 1.75
N SER A 344 21.35 -0.03 1.21
CA SER A 344 21.41 -1.49 1.37
C SER A 344 21.86 -2.19 0.09
N THR A 345 22.46 -3.35 0.25
CA THR A 345 22.76 -4.28 -0.85
C THR A 345 21.80 -5.48 -0.84
N ASN A 346 20.69 -5.40 -0.11
CA ASN A 346 19.72 -6.48 0.00
C ASN A 346 18.44 -6.15 -0.76
N LEU A 347 17.94 -7.14 -1.50
CA LEU A 347 16.55 -7.19 -1.99
C LEU A 347 15.82 -8.25 -1.15
N TRP A 348 14.79 -7.81 -0.42
CA TRP A 348 13.98 -8.64 0.47
C TRP A 348 12.67 -9.00 -0.21
N VAL A 349 12.27 -10.27 -0.14
CA VAL A 349 11.06 -10.79 -0.79
C VAL A 349 10.29 -11.64 0.20
N ASP A 350 9.04 -11.30 0.45
CA ASP A 350 8.11 -12.10 1.26
C ASP A 350 7.31 -13.09 0.40
N SER A 351 6.69 -14.09 1.04
CA SER A 351 5.72 -14.99 0.40
C SER A 351 4.63 -15.42 1.40
N PRO A 352 3.95 -14.46 2.07
CA PRO A 352 3.01 -14.77 3.17
C PRO A 352 1.79 -15.56 2.75
N LEU A 353 1.44 -15.56 1.47
CA LEU A 353 0.27 -16.28 0.95
C LEU A 353 0.61 -17.64 0.35
N ASN A 354 1.88 -18.06 0.45
CA ASN A 354 2.27 -19.41 0.01
C ASN A 354 1.53 -20.47 0.85
N PRO A 355 1.04 -21.56 0.23
CA PRO A 355 0.40 -22.65 0.95
C PRO A 355 1.39 -23.46 1.83
N ASP A 356 2.68 -23.46 1.48
CA ASP A 356 3.72 -24.06 2.34
C ASP A 356 4.02 -23.13 3.52
N GLY A 357 3.77 -23.63 4.74
CA GLY A 357 3.98 -22.85 5.95
C GLY A 357 5.45 -22.50 6.22
N ALA A 358 6.42 -23.28 5.73
CA ALA A 358 7.84 -22.95 5.85
C ALA A 358 8.19 -21.73 5.00
N ILE A 359 7.69 -21.68 3.77
CA ILE A 359 7.84 -20.53 2.86
C ILE A 359 7.10 -19.31 3.42
N ALA A 360 5.83 -19.46 3.80
CA ALA A 360 5.02 -18.36 4.32
C ALA A 360 5.59 -17.72 5.60
N SER A 361 6.42 -18.46 6.35
CA SER A 361 7.02 -18.01 7.61
C SER A 361 8.48 -17.54 7.50
N SER A 362 9.00 -17.40 6.28
CA SER A 362 10.39 -17.01 6.01
C SER A 362 10.47 -15.81 5.03
N ILE A 363 11.67 -15.29 4.87
CA ILE A 363 11.98 -14.19 3.93
C ILE A 363 13.17 -14.58 3.07
N ALA A 364 13.06 -14.43 1.76
CA ALA A 364 14.18 -14.55 0.84
C ALA A 364 14.97 -13.21 0.77
N VAL A 365 16.30 -13.31 0.76
CA VAL A 365 17.20 -12.14 0.68
C VAL A 365 18.20 -12.35 -0.43
N PHE A 366 18.16 -11.50 -1.45
CA PHE A 366 19.09 -11.49 -2.57
C PHE A 366 20.19 -10.43 -2.37
N ASP A 367 21.40 -10.71 -2.83
CA ASP A 367 22.49 -9.73 -2.87
C ASP A 367 22.39 -8.91 -4.17
N VAL A 368 22.06 -7.63 -4.06
CA VAL A 368 21.91 -6.72 -5.20
C VAL A 368 23.19 -6.61 -6.05
N ASN A 369 24.37 -6.80 -5.44
CA ASN A 369 25.64 -6.76 -6.16
C ASN A 369 25.91 -8.05 -6.95
N ASN A 370 25.21 -9.14 -6.64
CA ASN A 370 25.36 -10.43 -7.31
C ASN A 370 24.03 -11.21 -7.31
N LEU A 371 23.11 -10.77 -8.15
CA LEU A 371 21.77 -11.35 -8.27
C LEU A 371 21.74 -12.75 -8.89
N ASP A 372 22.84 -13.18 -9.51
CA ASP A 372 23.00 -14.55 -10.05
C ASP A 372 23.37 -15.56 -8.94
N LYS A 373 23.72 -15.08 -7.74
CA LYS A 373 23.99 -15.92 -6.59
C LYS A 373 22.67 -16.38 -5.96
N GLU A 374 22.70 -17.62 -5.44
CA GLU A 374 21.60 -18.15 -4.64
C GLU A 374 21.25 -17.21 -3.45
N TYR A 375 19.96 -16.99 -3.23
CA TYR A 375 19.45 -16.16 -2.14
C TYR A 375 19.57 -16.87 -0.78
N GLU A 376 19.56 -16.10 0.30
CA GLU A 376 19.50 -16.60 1.67
C GLU A 376 18.05 -16.61 2.16
N VAL A 377 17.66 -17.66 2.87
CA VAL A 377 16.34 -17.75 3.52
C VAL A 377 16.48 -17.50 5.01
N LEU A 378 15.78 -16.49 5.53
CA LEU A 378 15.78 -16.16 6.95
C LEU A 378 14.50 -16.65 7.63
N PRO A 379 14.61 -17.41 8.74
CA PRO A 379 13.47 -18.01 9.46
C PRO A 379 12.78 -17.00 10.39
N ILE A 380 12.28 -15.91 9.84
CA ILE A 380 11.69 -14.78 10.58
C ILE A 380 10.53 -15.21 11.47
N GLY A 381 9.70 -16.13 10.97
CA GLY A 381 8.58 -16.69 11.73
C GLY A 381 9.04 -17.48 12.95
N GLU A 382 10.17 -18.20 12.87
CA GLU A 382 10.80 -18.87 14.00
C GLU A 382 11.35 -17.85 15.00
N TRP A 383 12.08 -16.84 14.51
CA TRP A 383 12.62 -15.76 15.34
C TRP A 383 11.56 -15.00 16.10
N SER A 384 10.33 -14.94 15.59
CA SER A 384 9.21 -14.29 16.29
C SER A 384 8.87 -14.95 17.62
N GLY A 385 9.26 -16.23 17.81
CA GLY A 385 8.94 -17.04 18.99
C GLY A 385 7.43 -17.30 19.18
N ILE A 386 6.66 -17.24 18.09
CA ILE A 386 5.27 -17.71 18.03
C ILE A 386 5.36 -19.22 17.86
N SER A 387 4.86 -19.99 18.83
CA SER A 387 5.11 -21.44 18.94
C SER A 387 4.18 -22.30 18.11
N GLU A 388 2.94 -21.86 17.85
CA GLU A 388 1.90 -22.69 17.26
C GLU A 388 1.36 -22.15 15.94
N GLY A 389 0.95 -23.06 15.05
CA GLY A 389 0.23 -22.78 13.81
C GLY A 389 1.08 -22.17 12.70
N VAL A 390 0.44 -21.94 11.55
CA VAL A 390 1.06 -21.30 10.39
C VAL A 390 1.30 -19.82 10.70
N LYS A 391 2.54 -19.41 10.59
CA LYS A 391 2.97 -18.01 10.72
C LYS A 391 3.08 -17.41 9.34
N ARG A 392 2.59 -16.19 9.19
CA ARG A 392 2.75 -15.40 7.96
C ARG A 392 3.70 -14.25 8.25
N VAL A 393 4.77 -14.16 7.46
CA VAL A 393 5.75 -13.07 7.53
C VAL A 393 5.51 -12.16 6.35
N VAL A 394 5.23 -10.88 6.62
CA VAL A 394 4.84 -9.94 5.57
C VAL A 394 5.54 -8.60 5.69
N GLN A 395 5.77 -8.00 4.55
CA GLN A 395 6.21 -6.63 4.33
C GLN A 395 7.43 -6.21 5.16
N GLY A 396 8.59 -6.20 4.53
CA GLY A 396 9.76 -5.51 5.07
C GLY A 396 9.56 -3.99 5.02
N GLU A 397 9.86 -3.30 6.13
CA GLU A 397 9.94 -1.84 6.15
C GLU A 397 11.22 -1.40 6.89
N TYR A 398 11.95 -0.47 6.28
CA TYR A 398 13.20 0.03 6.83
C TYR A 398 12.99 1.12 7.87
N ASN A 399 13.92 1.20 8.82
CA ASN A 399 14.07 2.38 9.66
C ASN A 399 14.66 3.54 8.84
N LYS A 400 14.61 4.76 9.38
CA LYS A 400 15.12 6.00 8.77
C LYS A 400 16.54 5.88 8.20
N GLU A 401 17.42 5.16 8.90
CA GLU A 401 18.83 5.03 8.55
C GLU A 401 19.12 3.93 7.51
N GLY A 402 18.16 3.06 7.24
CA GLY A 402 18.34 1.88 6.38
C GLY A 402 19.23 0.81 7.00
N THR A 403 19.36 0.80 8.32
CA THR A 403 20.22 -0.15 9.07
C THR A 403 19.45 -1.33 9.62
N GLU A 404 18.14 -1.21 9.74
CA GLU A 404 17.22 -2.25 10.23
C GLU A 404 16.05 -2.38 9.29
N ILE A 405 15.61 -3.61 9.09
CA ILE A 405 14.36 -3.93 8.40
C ILE A 405 13.42 -4.68 9.35
N TRP A 406 12.14 -4.32 9.32
CA TRP A 406 11.13 -4.79 10.26
C TRP A 406 10.07 -5.61 9.52
N PHE A 407 9.78 -6.81 10.01
CA PHE A 407 8.78 -7.71 9.44
C PHE A 407 7.63 -7.94 10.40
N SER A 408 6.39 -7.91 9.91
CA SER A 408 5.24 -8.36 10.66
C SER A 408 5.13 -9.88 10.59
N VAL A 409 4.84 -10.48 11.74
CA VAL A 409 4.57 -11.93 11.85
C VAL A 409 3.24 -12.10 12.57
N TRP A 410 2.31 -12.84 11.99
CA TRP A 410 1.07 -13.18 12.67
C TRP A 410 0.61 -14.61 12.41
N ASN A 411 -0.12 -15.15 13.39
CA ASN A 411 -0.87 -16.38 13.28
C ASN A 411 -2.36 -16.04 13.45
N GLY A 412 -3.13 -16.04 12.37
CA GLY A 412 -4.53 -15.64 12.37
C GLY A 412 -5.42 -16.56 13.21
N ALA A 413 -5.15 -17.86 13.26
CA ALA A 413 -5.94 -18.82 14.03
C ALA A 413 -5.85 -18.61 15.55
N LYS A 414 -4.70 -18.13 16.05
CA LYS A 414 -4.44 -17.90 17.49
C LYS A 414 -4.40 -16.43 17.86
N GLN A 415 -4.55 -15.53 16.89
CA GLN A 415 -4.45 -14.07 17.06
C GLN A 415 -3.15 -13.63 17.77
N THR A 416 -2.07 -14.37 17.57
CA THR A 416 -0.75 -14.06 18.11
C THR A 416 0.11 -13.39 17.05
N SER A 417 0.80 -12.35 17.42
CA SER A 417 1.58 -11.55 16.50
C SER A 417 2.86 -11.03 17.13
N ALA A 418 3.81 -10.67 16.28
CA ALA A 418 5.05 -9.99 16.66
C ALA A 418 5.54 -9.12 15.50
N ILE A 419 6.43 -8.18 15.80
CA ILE A 419 7.26 -7.53 14.79
C ILE A 419 8.70 -7.96 15.04
N VAL A 420 9.35 -8.48 14.00
CA VAL A 420 10.73 -8.95 14.04
C VAL A 420 11.62 -7.90 13.38
N VAL A 421 12.59 -7.40 14.13
CA VAL A 421 13.58 -6.41 13.69
C VAL A 421 14.87 -7.10 13.35
N VAL A 422 15.35 -6.90 12.13
CA VAL A 422 16.56 -7.53 11.59
C VAL A 422 17.58 -6.45 11.23
N ASN A 423 18.84 -6.67 11.56
CA ASN A 423 19.93 -5.82 11.10
C ASN A 423 20.17 -6.08 9.60
N ASP A 424 20.05 -5.04 8.78
CA ASP A 424 20.16 -5.16 7.33
C ASP A 424 21.49 -5.74 6.85
N LYS A 425 22.59 -5.23 7.39
CA LYS A 425 23.95 -5.62 6.96
C LYS A 425 24.32 -7.04 7.37
N THR A 426 23.99 -7.43 8.60
CA THR A 426 24.40 -8.73 9.16
C THR A 426 23.34 -9.81 8.97
N ARG A 427 22.11 -9.42 8.58
CA ARG A 427 20.94 -10.30 8.45
C ARG A 427 20.61 -11.06 9.74
N LYS A 428 20.96 -10.50 10.90
CA LYS A 428 20.74 -11.13 12.21
C LYS A 428 19.59 -10.45 12.94
N LEU A 429 18.91 -11.24 13.78
CA LEU A 429 17.87 -10.74 14.68
C LEU A 429 18.43 -9.65 15.61
N VAL A 430 17.72 -8.52 15.68
CA VAL A 430 17.98 -7.41 16.61
C VAL A 430 17.02 -7.45 17.79
N LYS A 431 15.72 -7.47 17.51
CA LYS A 431 14.68 -7.43 18.55
C LYS A 431 13.40 -8.10 18.03
N VAL A 432 12.63 -8.66 18.94
CA VAL A 432 11.26 -9.07 18.69
C VAL A 432 10.35 -8.20 19.56
N ILE A 433 9.46 -7.47 18.91
CA ILE A 433 8.44 -6.65 19.59
C ILE A 433 7.20 -7.53 19.73
N LYS A 434 6.90 -7.93 20.97
CA LYS A 434 5.72 -8.73 21.32
C LYS A 434 4.83 -7.91 22.25
N ASP A 435 3.60 -7.69 21.81
CA ASP A 435 2.56 -7.06 22.62
C ASP A 435 1.22 -7.65 22.19
N LYS A 436 0.37 -8.02 23.18
CA LYS A 436 -0.97 -8.56 22.91
C LYS A 436 -1.88 -7.60 22.14
N ARG A 437 -1.56 -6.31 22.14
CA ARG A 437 -2.29 -5.27 21.41
C ARG A 437 -1.96 -5.27 19.91
N LEU A 438 -0.85 -5.88 19.47
CA LEU A 438 -0.49 -6.01 18.06
C LEU A 438 -1.33 -7.10 17.39
N VAL A 439 -2.60 -6.84 17.12
CA VAL A 439 -3.52 -7.80 16.50
C VAL A 439 -3.43 -7.70 14.98
N THR A 440 -3.01 -8.77 14.33
CA THR A 440 -2.88 -8.90 12.88
C THR A 440 -2.17 -7.68 12.25
N PRO A 441 -0.89 -7.42 12.61
CA PRO A 441 -0.13 -6.31 12.05
C PRO A 441 0.21 -6.63 10.60
N THR A 442 -0.50 -6.04 9.64
CA THR A 442 -0.30 -6.33 8.21
C THR A 442 0.64 -5.35 7.54
N GLY A 443 0.27 -4.07 7.48
CA GLY A 443 1.08 -3.03 6.85
C GLY A 443 1.93 -2.29 7.88
N LYS A 444 3.20 -2.03 7.55
CA LYS A 444 4.08 -1.12 8.31
C LYS A 444 4.61 -0.05 7.37
N PHE A 445 4.57 1.18 7.82
CA PHE A 445 5.02 2.31 7.02
C PHE A 445 5.91 3.19 7.88
N ASN A 446 7.18 3.29 7.53
CA ASN A 446 8.04 4.31 8.10
C ASN A 446 7.63 5.67 7.52
N VAL A 447 7.44 6.65 8.38
CA VAL A 447 6.93 7.97 8.00
C VAL A 447 7.82 8.64 6.95
N ARG A 448 9.15 8.54 7.09
CA ARG A 448 10.07 9.11 6.11
C ARG A 448 9.96 8.44 4.74
N ASN A 449 9.93 7.11 4.71
CA ASN A 449 9.89 6.37 3.45
C ASN A 449 8.61 6.66 2.67
N THR A 450 7.48 6.85 3.36
CA THR A 450 6.22 7.24 2.71
C THR A 450 6.21 8.67 2.20
N LYS A 451 7.08 9.55 2.72
CA LYS A 451 7.25 10.91 2.22
C LYS A 451 8.02 10.93 0.91
N ASP A 452 9.13 10.20 0.82
CA ASP A 452 9.95 10.13 -0.39
C ASP A 452 9.30 9.28 -1.49
N ASP A 453 8.51 8.27 -1.11
CA ASP A 453 7.59 7.46 -1.94
C ASP A 453 8.22 6.74 -3.15
N VAL A 454 9.51 6.42 -3.08
CA VAL A 454 10.25 5.74 -4.16
C VAL A 454 10.91 4.42 -3.74
N TYR A 455 10.56 3.89 -2.57
CA TYR A 455 11.08 2.62 -2.03
C TYR A 455 9.99 1.77 -1.40
#